data_f4ab417358cc1d909897a6e8e6afba50
#
_entry.id   f4ab417358cc1d909897a6e8e6afba50
#
_cell.length_a   1.000
_cell.length_b   1.000
_cell.length_c   1.000
_cell.angle_alpha   90.00
_cell.angle_beta   90.00
_cell.angle_gamma   90.00
#
_symmetry.space_group_name_H-M   'P 1'
#
loop_
_entity.id
_entity.type
_entity.pdbx_description
1 polymer ?
#
loop_
_entity_poly.entity_id
_entity_poly.type
_entity_poly.pdbx_seq_one_letter_code
_entity_poly.pdbx_strand_id
1 'polypeptide(L)'
;MLCLTNSARATDLGCVSTTFNALSPNDKVCVSVFEDPQVRGIVCDISQARKGGWGQPLGLNEDPSNFSVVCRQIGPIDVDLSKLRENEEVFSQKTSIFFKTTRIYRMVDKPRNTLVYVAISTKIINGSPANAISAVPIMQWQR
;
A
#
# COMPACT_ATOMS: atom_id res chain seq x y z
N MET A 1 -11.79 -24.47 16.18
CA MET A 1 -10.81 -23.37 16.32
C MET A 1 -10.89 -22.51 15.08
N LEU A 2 -11.65 -21.39 15.13
CA LEU A 2 -11.75 -20.48 13.99
C LEU A 2 -10.44 -19.74 13.86
N CYS A 3 -9.67 -20.01 12.78
CA CYS A 3 -8.62 -19.11 12.33
C CYS A 3 -9.27 -17.82 11.85
N LEU A 4 -9.28 -16.80 12.69
CA LEU A 4 -9.53 -15.45 12.26
C LEU A 4 -8.36 -15.04 11.37
N THR A 5 -8.54 -15.18 10.07
CA THR A 5 -7.64 -14.56 9.11
C THR A 5 -7.80 -13.04 9.30
N ASN A 6 -6.82 -12.45 9.98
CA ASN A 6 -6.70 -11.00 10.06
C ASN A 6 -6.40 -10.50 8.63
N SER A 7 -7.45 -10.19 7.89
CA SER A 7 -7.27 -9.51 6.60
C SER A 7 -6.79 -8.10 6.86
N ALA A 8 -5.71 -7.74 6.24
CA ALA A 8 -5.24 -6.37 6.20
C ALA A 8 -6.36 -5.46 5.70
N ARG A 9 -6.75 -4.50 6.49
CA ARG A 9 -7.75 -3.50 6.10
C ARG A 9 -7.04 -2.23 5.69
N ALA A 10 -7.38 -1.75 4.49
CA ALA A 10 -7.01 -0.41 4.09
C ALA A 10 -8.10 0.57 4.51
N THR A 11 -7.69 1.72 5.02
CA THR A 11 -8.57 2.85 5.32
C THR A 11 -8.28 3.97 4.35
N ASP A 12 -9.29 4.42 3.63
CA ASP A 12 -9.13 5.52 2.69
C ASP A 12 -9.15 6.85 3.43
N LEU A 13 -8.09 7.64 3.27
CA LEU A 13 -7.99 8.97 3.84
C LEU A 13 -8.72 10.01 2.98
N GLY A 14 -8.72 9.82 1.68
CA GLY A 14 -9.37 10.71 0.72
C GLY A 14 -8.52 11.00 -0.50
N CYS A 15 -8.98 11.95 -1.30
CA CYS A 15 -8.35 12.32 -2.55
C CYS A 15 -8.21 13.84 -2.66
N VAL A 16 -7.14 14.26 -3.35
CA VAL A 16 -6.91 15.66 -3.74
C VAL A 16 -7.06 15.78 -5.24
N SER A 17 -7.93 16.70 -5.68
CA SER A 17 -8.10 17.00 -7.10
C SER A 17 -6.88 17.74 -7.63
N THR A 18 -6.37 17.29 -8.76
CA THR A 18 -5.18 17.88 -9.41
C THR A 18 -5.53 18.71 -10.63
N THR A 19 -6.74 18.51 -11.19
CA THR A 19 -7.23 19.28 -12.33
C THR A 19 -8.65 19.74 -12.05
N PHE A 20 -9.08 20.81 -12.69
CA PHE A 20 -10.46 21.25 -12.67
C PHE A 20 -11.07 21.08 -14.06
N ASN A 21 -12.04 20.19 -14.16
CA ASN A 21 -12.81 19.96 -15.36
C ASN A 21 -14.29 20.32 -15.09
N ALA A 22 -14.82 21.31 -15.81
CA ALA A 22 -16.19 21.78 -15.61
C ALA A 22 -17.26 20.73 -16.01
N LEU A 23 -16.93 19.79 -16.89
CA LEU A 23 -17.87 18.87 -17.53
C LEU A 23 -17.53 17.39 -17.29
N SER A 24 -16.46 17.08 -16.59
CA SER A 24 -16.05 15.69 -16.31
C SER A 24 -15.42 15.55 -14.91
N PRO A 25 -15.35 14.34 -14.33
CA PRO A 25 -14.62 14.12 -13.11
C PRO A 25 -13.14 14.55 -13.22
N ASN A 26 -12.62 15.18 -12.17
CA ASN A 26 -11.25 15.66 -12.11
C ASN A 26 -10.25 14.51 -11.91
N ASP A 27 -9.02 14.69 -12.43
CA ASP A 27 -7.89 13.88 -12.00
C ASP A 27 -7.62 14.12 -10.52
N LYS A 28 -7.22 13.07 -9.83
CA LYS A 28 -7.03 13.08 -8.37
C LYS A 28 -5.81 12.28 -7.97
N VAL A 29 -5.27 12.60 -6.81
CA VAL A 29 -4.37 11.71 -6.08
C VAL A 29 -5.11 11.23 -4.83
N CYS A 30 -5.28 9.93 -4.71
CA CYS A 30 -5.96 9.30 -3.57
C CYS A 30 -4.96 8.64 -2.64
N VAL A 31 -5.22 8.71 -1.33
CA VAL A 31 -4.37 8.15 -0.29
C VAL A 31 -5.17 7.18 0.55
N SER A 32 -4.59 6.01 0.77
CA SER A 32 -5.09 5.00 1.71
C SER A 32 -4.02 4.61 2.70
N VAL A 33 -4.44 4.21 3.88
CA VAL A 33 -3.58 3.71 4.96
C VAL A 33 -3.77 2.21 5.07
N PHE A 34 -2.68 1.50 5.19
CA PHE A 34 -2.63 0.06 5.36
C PHE A 34 -1.81 -0.30 6.60
N GLU A 35 -2.31 -1.21 7.43
CA GLU A 35 -1.56 -1.79 8.55
C GLU A 35 -1.12 -3.20 8.21
N ASP A 36 0.13 -3.55 8.55
CA ASP A 36 0.60 -4.92 8.37
C ASP A 36 -0.15 -5.86 9.32
N PRO A 37 -0.90 -6.85 8.82
CA PRO A 37 -1.73 -7.70 9.66
C PRO A 37 -0.94 -8.62 10.59
N GLN A 38 0.35 -8.84 10.32
CA GLN A 38 1.20 -9.74 11.09
C GLN A 38 2.23 -9.01 11.93
N VAL A 39 2.47 -7.74 11.65
CA VAL A 39 3.44 -6.92 12.39
C VAL A 39 2.75 -5.67 12.92
N ARG A 40 2.25 -5.77 14.15
CA ARG A 40 1.68 -4.61 14.83
C ARG A 40 2.73 -3.54 15.02
N GLY A 41 2.36 -2.30 14.84
CA GLY A 41 3.24 -1.15 15.00
C GLY A 41 3.85 -0.64 13.71
N ILE A 42 3.43 -1.17 12.56
CA ILE A 42 3.79 -0.64 11.24
C ILE A 42 2.55 -0.22 10.48
N VAL A 43 2.61 0.98 9.91
CA VAL A 43 1.60 1.51 9.01
C VAL A 43 2.24 1.99 7.73
N CYS A 44 1.56 1.79 6.62
CA CYS A 44 1.97 2.25 5.30
C CYS A 44 0.92 3.18 4.72
N ASP A 45 1.34 4.32 4.20
CA ASP A 45 0.52 5.20 3.40
C ASP A 45 0.80 4.92 1.93
N ILE A 46 -0.26 4.77 1.15
CA ILE A 46 -0.18 4.50 -0.28
C ILE A 46 -0.89 5.63 -0.99
N SER A 47 -0.21 6.28 -1.91
CA SER A 47 -0.83 7.25 -2.80
C SER A 47 -0.90 6.72 -4.21
N GLN A 48 -1.96 7.05 -4.92
CA GLN A 48 -2.13 6.66 -6.32
C GLN A 48 -2.85 7.74 -7.11
N ALA A 49 -2.30 8.03 -8.29
CA ALA A 49 -2.96 8.88 -9.25
C ALA A 49 -4.18 8.17 -9.86
N ARG A 50 -5.25 8.93 -10.04
CA ARG A 50 -6.47 8.47 -10.69
C ARG A 50 -6.91 9.50 -11.71
N LYS A 51 -7.13 9.02 -12.92
CA LYS A 51 -7.62 9.88 -14.00
C LYS A 51 -9.14 9.97 -13.94
N GLY A 52 -9.66 11.19 -14.01
CA GLY A 52 -11.06 11.45 -14.23
C GLY A 52 -11.46 11.14 -15.67
N GLY A 53 -12.77 11.13 -15.94
CA GLY A 53 -13.33 10.95 -17.29
C GLY A 53 -14.70 10.29 -17.25
N TRP A 54 -15.43 10.45 -18.34
CA TRP A 54 -16.71 9.79 -18.56
C TRP A 54 -16.50 8.34 -18.98
N GLY A 55 -17.38 7.46 -18.56
CA GLY A 55 -17.37 6.05 -18.97
C GLY A 55 -16.69 5.07 -17.98
N GLN A 56 -16.18 5.56 -16.86
CA GLN A 56 -15.67 4.72 -15.78
C GLN A 56 -16.64 4.73 -14.58
N PRO A 57 -16.86 3.58 -13.92
CA PRO A 57 -17.58 3.56 -12.66
C PRO A 57 -16.93 4.53 -11.68
N LEU A 58 -17.70 5.40 -11.04
CA LEU A 58 -17.22 6.47 -10.16
C LEU A 58 -16.34 7.54 -10.82
N GLY A 59 -16.16 7.54 -12.15
CA GLY A 59 -15.37 8.53 -12.88
C GLY A 59 -13.89 8.54 -12.52
N LEU A 60 -13.35 7.44 -11.99
CA LEU A 60 -11.96 7.32 -11.58
C LEU A 60 -11.31 6.12 -12.25
N ASN A 61 -10.24 6.39 -12.99
CA ASN A 61 -9.42 5.40 -13.65
C ASN A 61 -8.08 5.29 -12.92
N GLU A 62 -7.76 4.12 -12.41
CA GLU A 62 -6.49 3.87 -11.73
C GLU A 62 -5.33 3.96 -12.72
N ASP A 63 -4.34 4.78 -12.40
CA ASP A 63 -3.08 4.83 -13.15
C ASP A 63 -2.10 3.83 -12.52
N PRO A 64 -1.84 2.70 -13.18
CA PRO A 64 -0.99 1.66 -12.62
C PRO A 64 0.50 2.03 -12.56
N SER A 65 0.90 3.12 -13.20
CA SER A 65 2.31 3.56 -13.25
C SER A 65 2.65 4.62 -12.20
N ASN A 66 1.65 5.25 -11.58
CA ASN A 66 1.86 6.39 -10.68
C ASN A 66 1.28 6.11 -9.30
N PHE A 67 2.10 5.49 -8.46
CA PHE A 67 1.81 5.26 -7.06
C PHE A 67 3.08 5.38 -6.22
N SER A 68 2.91 5.55 -4.92
CA SER A 68 4.01 5.51 -3.96
C SER A 68 3.59 4.80 -2.68
N VAL A 69 4.57 4.34 -1.92
CA VAL A 69 4.36 3.73 -0.61
C VAL A 69 5.37 4.33 0.38
N VAL A 70 4.88 4.68 1.56
CA VAL A 70 5.72 5.12 2.68
C VAL A 70 5.26 4.38 3.92
N CYS A 71 6.17 3.62 4.53
CA CYS A 71 5.89 2.86 5.73
C CYS A 71 6.68 3.42 6.91
N ARG A 72 6.11 3.32 8.11
CA ARG A 72 6.74 3.81 9.34
C ARG A 72 6.35 2.97 10.54
N GLN A 73 7.21 2.97 11.52
CA GLN A 73 6.90 2.44 12.85
C GLN A 73 6.06 3.47 13.63
N ILE A 74 4.94 3.02 14.18
CA ILE A 74 4.02 3.87 14.97
C ILE A 74 3.85 3.39 16.42
N GLY A 75 4.50 2.32 16.79
CA GLY A 75 4.42 1.74 18.12
C GLY A 75 5.50 0.68 18.33
N PRO A 76 5.52 0.04 19.50
CA PRO A 76 6.46 -1.05 19.74
C PRO A 76 6.21 -2.19 18.75
N ILE A 77 7.29 -2.76 18.25
CA ILE A 77 7.25 -3.95 17.40
C ILE A 77 7.85 -5.11 18.18
N ASP A 78 6.98 -6.07 18.52
CA ASP A 78 7.34 -7.28 19.24
C ASP A 78 7.09 -8.47 18.31
N VAL A 79 7.99 -8.66 17.36
CA VAL A 79 7.94 -9.76 16.40
C VAL A 79 9.32 -10.38 16.25
N ASP A 80 9.35 -11.70 16.23
CA ASP A 80 10.56 -12.45 15.89
C ASP A 80 10.68 -12.54 14.37
N LEU A 81 11.65 -11.82 13.80
CA LEU A 81 11.87 -11.78 12.36
C LEU A 81 12.14 -13.16 11.76
N SER A 82 12.70 -14.09 12.55
CA SER A 82 12.96 -15.45 12.09
C SER A 82 11.69 -16.27 11.83
N LYS A 83 10.56 -15.85 12.40
CA LYS A 83 9.26 -16.48 12.23
C LYS A 83 8.43 -15.90 11.09
N LEU A 84 8.85 -14.77 10.54
CA LEU A 84 8.22 -14.18 9.37
C LEU A 84 8.74 -14.84 8.10
N ARG A 85 7.89 -14.99 7.11
CA ARG A 85 8.33 -15.39 5.77
C ARG A 85 9.23 -14.32 5.18
N GLU A 86 10.27 -14.74 4.48
CA GLU A 86 11.24 -13.82 3.88
C GLU A 86 10.63 -12.92 2.83
N ASN A 87 9.56 -13.38 2.18
CA ASN A 87 8.80 -12.63 1.20
C ASN A 87 7.34 -13.03 1.29
N GLU A 88 6.47 -12.10 1.63
CA GLU A 88 5.05 -12.37 1.81
C GLU A 88 4.19 -11.22 1.29
N GLU A 89 3.15 -11.57 0.53
CA GLU A 89 2.13 -10.60 0.14
C GLU A 89 1.29 -10.23 1.36
N VAL A 90 1.31 -8.98 1.75
CA VAL A 90 0.62 -8.47 2.93
C VAL A 90 -0.59 -7.59 2.62
N PHE A 91 -0.70 -7.15 1.37
CA PHE A 91 -1.82 -6.36 0.90
C PHE A 91 -2.12 -6.68 -0.57
N SER A 92 -3.40 -6.88 -0.88
CA SER A 92 -3.86 -7.09 -2.24
C SER A 92 -5.12 -6.27 -2.55
N GLN A 93 -5.43 -6.19 -3.82
CA GLN A 93 -6.58 -5.47 -4.38
C GLN A 93 -7.95 -5.83 -3.78
N LYS A 94 -8.06 -6.97 -3.09
CA LYS A 94 -9.34 -7.42 -2.48
C LYS A 94 -9.74 -6.58 -1.28
N THR A 95 -8.85 -5.76 -0.76
CA THR A 95 -9.03 -5.00 0.48
C THR A 95 -9.29 -3.51 0.26
N SER A 96 -9.18 -3.02 -0.97
CA SER A 96 -9.45 -1.62 -1.30
C SER A 96 -10.19 -1.49 -2.64
N ILE A 97 -11.21 -0.63 -2.68
CA ILE A 97 -11.91 -0.27 -3.92
C ILE A 97 -11.07 0.65 -4.80
N PHE A 98 -10.05 1.30 -4.24
CA PHE A 98 -9.22 2.27 -4.94
C PHE A 98 -7.91 1.68 -5.49
N PHE A 99 -7.40 0.59 -4.91
CA PHE A 99 -6.10 0.00 -5.28
C PHE A 99 -6.27 -1.39 -5.88
N LYS A 100 -6.92 -1.47 -7.03
CA LYS A 100 -7.24 -2.76 -7.69
C LYS A 100 -6.05 -3.41 -8.38
N THR A 101 -5.01 -2.65 -8.68
CA THR A 101 -3.86 -3.11 -9.46
C THR A 101 -2.55 -3.08 -8.67
N THR A 102 -2.59 -2.76 -7.37
CA THR A 102 -1.39 -2.69 -6.54
C THR A 102 -1.37 -3.84 -5.54
N ARG A 103 -0.22 -4.49 -5.43
CA ARG A 103 0.10 -5.49 -4.41
C ARG A 103 1.28 -5.02 -3.59
N ILE A 104 1.30 -5.34 -2.30
CA ILE A 104 2.41 -5.02 -1.42
C ILE A 104 2.94 -6.30 -0.82
N TYR A 105 4.25 -6.46 -0.94
CA TYR A 105 5.01 -7.55 -0.36
C TYR A 105 5.87 -7.02 0.78
N ARG A 106 5.99 -7.80 1.84
CA ARG A 106 6.92 -7.55 2.93
C ARG A 106 8.11 -8.50 2.78
N MET A 107 9.30 -7.96 2.75
CA MET A 107 10.57 -8.70 2.79
C MET A 107 11.27 -8.46 4.11
N VAL A 108 12.06 -9.43 4.55
CA VAL A 108 12.77 -9.38 5.83
C VAL A 108 14.26 -9.26 5.60
N ASP A 109 14.84 -8.13 5.99
CA ASP A 109 16.29 -7.92 6.03
C ASP A 109 16.78 -8.17 7.47
N LYS A 110 17.03 -9.44 7.80
CA LYS A 110 17.45 -9.86 9.13
C LYS A 110 18.74 -9.20 9.61
N PRO A 111 19.82 -9.13 8.80
CA PRO A 111 21.06 -8.52 9.24
C PRO A 111 20.93 -7.06 9.69
N ARG A 112 19.94 -6.33 9.15
CA ARG A 112 19.72 -4.91 9.45
C ARG A 112 18.50 -4.67 10.32
N ASN A 113 17.87 -5.73 10.81
CA ASN A 113 16.65 -5.63 11.64
C ASN A 113 15.58 -4.73 10.99
N THR A 114 15.37 -4.92 9.70
CA THR A 114 14.55 -4.04 8.87
C THR A 114 13.50 -4.83 8.10
N LEU A 115 12.29 -4.29 8.04
CA LEU A 115 11.24 -4.77 7.15
C LEU A 115 11.17 -3.88 5.92
N VAL A 116 11.11 -4.49 4.76
CA VAL A 116 11.07 -3.79 3.47
C VAL A 116 9.74 -4.08 2.80
N TYR A 117 9.00 -3.03 2.49
CA TYR A 117 7.73 -3.12 1.80
C TYR A 117 7.90 -2.73 0.35
N VAL A 118 7.47 -3.58 -0.56
CA VAL A 118 7.56 -3.38 -2.00
C VAL A 118 6.15 -3.35 -2.57
N ALA A 119 5.75 -2.21 -3.10
CA ALA A 119 4.51 -2.07 -3.83
C ALA A 119 4.77 -2.33 -5.32
N ILE A 120 3.96 -3.17 -5.93
CA ILE A 120 4.11 -3.57 -7.33
C ILE A 120 2.77 -3.45 -8.04
N SER A 121 2.78 -2.86 -9.23
CA SER A 121 1.61 -2.88 -10.12
C SER A 121 1.41 -4.27 -10.72
N THR A 122 0.17 -4.74 -10.72
CA THR A 122 -0.20 -5.98 -11.44
C THR A 122 -0.36 -5.77 -12.94
N LYS A 123 -0.42 -4.51 -13.39
CA LYS A 123 -0.45 -4.15 -14.81
C LYS A 123 0.95 -3.78 -15.28
N ILE A 124 1.34 -4.37 -16.40
CA ILE A 124 2.63 -4.07 -17.04
C ILE A 124 2.38 -3.00 -18.10
N ILE A 125 3.15 -1.92 -18.01
CA ILE A 125 3.20 -0.87 -19.02
C ILE A 125 4.63 -0.82 -19.54
N ASN A 126 4.81 -0.87 -20.85
CA ASN A 126 6.13 -0.81 -21.49
C ASN A 126 7.12 -1.89 -20.98
N GLY A 127 6.61 -3.11 -20.73
CA GLY A 127 7.46 -4.27 -20.46
C GLY A 127 7.86 -4.52 -19.02
N SER A 128 7.67 -3.56 -18.11
CA SER A 128 8.05 -3.72 -16.70
C SER A 128 6.94 -3.22 -15.76
N PRO A 129 6.69 -3.90 -14.63
CA PRO A 129 5.75 -3.40 -13.63
C PRO A 129 6.32 -2.18 -12.92
N ALA A 130 5.50 -1.16 -12.72
CA ALA A 130 5.83 -0.06 -11.84
C ALA A 130 5.98 -0.59 -10.40
N ASN A 131 6.96 -0.07 -9.67
CA ASN A 131 7.22 -0.49 -8.29
C ASN A 131 7.70 0.68 -7.43
N ALA A 132 7.51 0.53 -6.14
CA ALA A 132 7.97 1.47 -5.12
C ALA A 132 8.39 0.69 -3.88
N ILE A 133 9.34 1.23 -3.13
CA ILE A 133 9.91 0.58 -1.96
C ILE A 133 9.88 1.50 -0.75
N SER A 134 9.66 0.92 0.43
CA SER A 134 9.80 1.61 1.71
C SER A 134 10.42 0.65 2.74
N ALA A 135 11.49 1.06 3.38
CA ALA A 135 12.18 0.28 4.40
C ALA A 135 11.88 0.85 5.79
N VAL A 136 11.56 -0.05 6.73
CA VAL A 136 11.26 0.31 8.12
C VAL A 136 12.25 -0.43 9.02
N PRO A 137 13.32 0.23 9.48
CA PRO A 137 14.14 -0.34 10.54
C PRO A 137 13.33 -0.43 11.82
N ILE A 138 13.42 -1.59 12.47
CA ILE A 138 12.73 -1.81 13.76
C ILE A 138 13.56 -1.16 14.84
N MET A 139 13.00 -0.12 15.44
CA MET A 139 13.63 0.65 16.49
C MET A 139 12.97 0.37 17.85
N GLN A 140 13.74 0.51 18.92
CA GLN A 140 13.17 0.48 20.25
C GLN A 140 12.20 1.66 20.41
N TRP A 141 10.97 1.34 20.77
CA TRP A 141 9.93 2.34 20.95
C TRP A 141 9.97 2.87 22.37
N GLN A 142 10.24 4.15 22.50
CA GLN A 142 10.17 4.84 23.79
C GLN A 142 8.82 5.53 23.90
N ARG A 143 8.21 5.37 25.06
CA ARG A 143 6.96 6.08 25.40
C ARG A 143 7.25 7.45 25.97
#